data_d88666207b9916343057eedd8bf3632e
#
_entry.id   d88666207b9916343057eedd8bf3632e
#
_cell.length_a   1.000
_cell.length_b   1.000
_cell.length_c   1.000
_cell.angle_alpha   90.00
_cell.angle_beta   90.00
_cell.angle_gamma   90.00
#
_symmetry.space_group_name_H-M   'P 1'
#
loop_
_entity.id
_entity.type
_entity.pdbx_description
1 polymer ?
#
loop_
_entity_poly.entity_id
_entity_poly.type
_entity_poly.pdbx_seq_one_letter_code
_entity_poly.pdbx_strand_id
1 'polypeptide(L)'
;CLIKGLNFTFIALIPKVGSPQCLNDFRPISLVGSLYKILAKVLANRLRLIIGSVISESQTAFVKDRQILDGILIANEVVDEARKSKKELMLFKVDYEKAYDSVDWDYLDDVMGRMSFPTMWRKWIKECVCTATASVLVNGSPTNEFPLKRGLRQGDPLSPFLFLLAAEGLNVLMKAMVENNLFTGYSV
;
A
#
# COMPACT_ATOMS: atom_id res chain seq x y z
N CYS A 1 13.20 -16.38 -11.61
CA CYS A 1 12.82 -16.97 -10.33
C CYS A 1 13.87 -16.61 -9.29
N LEU A 2 13.46 -16.17 -8.10
CA LEU A 2 14.37 -15.87 -7.00
C LEU A 2 14.96 -17.19 -6.46
N ILE A 3 16.21 -17.14 -6.04
CA ILE A 3 16.87 -18.29 -5.41
C ILE A 3 16.16 -18.57 -4.08
N LYS A 4 15.93 -19.86 -3.77
CA LYS A 4 15.30 -20.30 -2.52
C LYS A 4 16.06 -19.69 -1.32
N GLY A 5 15.31 -19.14 -0.35
CA GLY A 5 15.85 -18.47 0.83
C GLY A 5 16.25 -17.00 0.64
N LEU A 6 16.34 -16.50 -0.62
CA LEU A 6 16.66 -15.10 -0.85
C LEU A 6 15.53 -14.16 -0.34
N ASN A 7 14.29 -14.60 -0.47
CA ASN A 7 13.09 -13.84 -0.09
C ASN A 7 12.55 -14.19 1.30
N PHE A 8 13.39 -14.75 2.15
CA PHE A 8 13.09 -15.00 3.55
C PHE A 8 13.16 -13.72 4.38
N THR A 9 12.31 -13.61 5.41
CA THR A 9 12.29 -12.49 6.34
C THR A 9 12.05 -12.92 7.78
N PHE A 10 12.66 -12.24 8.74
CA PHE A 10 12.23 -12.31 10.13
C PHE A 10 11.17 -11.24 10.39
N ILE A 11 10.15 -11.58 11.18
CA ILE A 11 9.14 -10.63 11.64
C ILE A 11 9.41 -10.32 13.11
N ALA A 12 9.74 -9.06 13.39
CA ALA A 12 9.85 -8.53 14.74
C ALA A 12 8.51 -7.92 15.17
N LEU A 13 8.05 -8.24 16.37
CA LEU A 13 6.82 -7.71 16.94
C LEU A 13 7.15 -6.47 17.78
N ILE A 14 6.78 -5.29 17.29
CA ILE A 14 7.04 -4.01 17.97
C ILE A 14 5.76 -3.55 18.69
N PRO A 15 5.79 -3.33 20.03
CA PRO A 15 4.60 -2.90 20.76
C PRO A 15 4.10 -1.53 20.26
N LYS A 16 2.78 -1.40 20.10
CA LYS A 16 2.08 -0.12 19.82
C LYS A 16 1.72 0.63 21.09
N VAL A 17 1.60 -0.10 22.20
CA VAL A 17 1.16 0.41 23.52
C VAL A 17 2.15 0.00 24.60
N GLY A 18 2.14 0.70 25.71
CA GLY A 18 3.11 0.47 26.80
C GLY A 18 2.97 -0.90 27.53
N SER A 19 1.76 -1.50 27.49
CA SER A 19 1.50 -2.81 28.13
C SER A 19 0.67 -3.68 27.18
N PRO A 20 1.29 -4.30 26.17
CA PRO A 20 0.58 -5.10 25.19
C PRO A 20 0.01 -6.38 25.83
N GLN A 21 -1.25 -6.69 25.55
CA GLN A 21 -1.96 -7.84 26.09
C GLN A 21 -2.30 -8.87 25.00
N CYS A 22 -2.34 -8.45 23.75
CA CYS A 22 -2.71 -9.31 22.61
C CYS A 22 -1.86 -9.02 21.38
N LEU A 23 -1.91 -9.90 20.37
CA LEU A 23 -1.13 -9.73 19.14
C LEU A 23 -1.48 -8.45 18.36
N ASN A 24 -2.71 -7.97 18.48
CA ASN A 24 -3.12 -6.72 17.83
C ASN A 24 -2.41 -5.48 18.41
N ASP A 25 -1.85 -5.58 19.61
CA ASP A 25 -1.07 -4.51 20.25
C ASP A 25 0.35 -4.39 19.69
N PHE A 26 0.73 -5.26 18.75
CA PHE A 26 2.04 -5.24 18.11
C PHE A 26 1.94 -4.85 16.64
N ARG A 27 3.02 -4.23 16.13
CA ARG A 27 3.26 -4.03 14.69
C ARG A 27 4.25 -5.09 14.21
N PRO A 28 3.89 -5.91 13.21
CA PRO A 28 4.83 -6.83 12.60
C PRO A 28 5.78 -6.08 11.66
N ILE A 29 7.04 -5.98 12.02
CA ILE A 29 8.07 -5.35 11.18
C ILE A 29 8.92 -6.44 10.54
N SER A 30 8.97 -6.44 9.22
CA SER A 30 9.73 -7.40 8.43
C SER A 30 11.19 -6.99 8.29
N LEU A 31 12.08 -7.80 8.81
CA LEU A 31 13.52 -7.66 8.67
C LEU A 31 13.97 -8.45 7.44
N VAL A 32 13.87 -7.83 6.28
CA VAL A 32 14.21 -8.46 4.99
C VAL A 32 15.71 -8.62 4.81
N GLY A 33 16.13 -9.73 4.19
CA GLY A 33 17.54 -10.03 3.93
C GLY A 33 18.21 -8.98 3.02
N SER A 34 19.51 -8.75 3.21
CA SER A 34 20.26 -7.66 2.54
C SER A 34 20.22 -7.76 1.02
N LEU A 35 20.36 -8.95 0.44
CA LEU A 35 20.32 -9.13 -1.02
C LEU A 35 18.94 -8.85 -1.59
N TYR A 36 17.89 -9.38 -0.94
CA TYR A 36 16.52 -9.04 -1.33
C TYR A 36 16.26 -7.54 -1.20
N LYS A 37 16.71 -6.92 -0.11
CA LYS A 37 16.54 -5.49 0.14
C LYS A 37 17.14 -4.62 -0.97
N ILE A 38 18.30 -5.01 -1.52
CA ILE A 38 18.91 -4.33 -2.66
C ILE A 38 18.00 -4.44 -3.88
N LEU A 39 17.50 -5.65 -4.21
CA LEU A 39 16.56 -5.84 -5.32
C LEU A 39 15.30 -5.01 -5.14
N ALA A 40 14.66 -5.11 -3.98
CA ALA A 40 13.46 -4.34 -3.63
C ALA A 40 13.69 -2.83 -3.75
N LYS A 41 14.86 -2.34 -3.32
CA LYS A 41 15.23 -0.92 -3.44
C LYS A 41 15.40 -0.47 -4.89
N VAL A 42 16.00 -1.31 -5.75
CA VAL A 42 16.13 -1.02 -7.19
C VAL A 42 14.75 -0.93 -7.84
N LEU A 43 13.85 -1.88 -7.56
CA LEU A 43 12.48 -1.87 -8.08
C LEU A 43 11.69 -0.65 -7.54
N ALA A 44 11.79 -0.36 -6.25
CA ALA A 44 11.15 0.80 -5.62
C ALA A 44 11.64 2.13 -6.23
N ASN A 45 12.94 2.27 -6.48
CA ASN A 45 13.49 3.47 -7.12
C ASN A 45 12.97 3.66 -8.56
N ARG A 46 12.79 2.57 -9.31
CA ARG A 46 12.19 2.62 -10.65
C ARG A 46 10.70 2.99 -10.59
N LEU A 47 9.92 2.40 -9.66
CA LEU A 47 8.53 2.79 -9.43
C LEU A 47 8.41 4.27 -9.08
N ARG A 48 9.30 4.79 -8.23
CA ARG A 48 9.30 6.20 -7.84
C ARG A 48 9.35 7.16 -9.03
N LEU A 49 10.02 6.78 -10.12
CA LEU A 49 10.14 7.62 -11.31
C LEU A 49 8.82 7.75 -12.08
N ILE A 50 7.97 6.72 -12.02
CA ILE A 50 6.75 6.65 -12.83
C ILE A 50 5.47 6.76 -11.99
N ILE A 51 5.55 6.61 -10.65
CA ILE A 51 4.37 6.55 -9.79
C ILE A 51 3.48 7.79 -9.93
N GLY A 52 4.09 8.96 -10.08
CA GLY A 52 3.37 10.22 -10.23
C GLY A 52 2.54 10.33 -11.52
N SER A 53 2.88 9.56 -12.58
CA SER A 53 2.13 9.51 -13.84
C SER A 53 1.07 8.40 -13.88
N VAL A 54 1.15 7.45 -12.97
CA VAL A 54 0.24 6.28 -12.93
C VAL A 54 -0.87 6.48 -11.90
N ILE A 55 -0.56 7.19 -10.81
CA ILE A 55 -1.50 7.47 -9.71
C ILE A 55 -2.15 8.83 -9.91
N SER A 56 -3.42 8.94 -9.56
CA SER A 56 -4.21 10.17 -9.69
C SER A 56 -3.55 11.36 -8.96
N GLU A 57 -3.85 12.56 -9.43
CA GLU A 57 -3.35 13.81 -8.85
C GLU A 57 -3.85 14.03 -7.42
N SER A 58 -5.01 13.49 -7.08
CA SER A 58 -5.58 13.56 -5.73
C SER A 58 -4.84 12.74 -4.68
N GLN A 59 -4.00 11.78 -5.08
CA GLN A 59 -3.16 11.01 -4.15
C GLN A 59 -1.90 11.80 -3.81
N THR A 60 -1.74 12.17 -2.54
CA THR A 60 -0.64 13.03 -2.08
C THR A 60 0.44 12.27 -1.31
N ALA A 61 0.15 11.12 -0.70
CA ALA A 61 1.09 10.37 0.10
C ALA A 61 2.11 9.59 -0.75
N PHE A 62 3.39 9.60 -0.35
CA PHE A 62 4.51 8.85 -0.96
C PHE A 62 4.81 9.17 -2.43
N VAL A 63 4.21 10.19 -3.00
CA VAL A 63 4.49 10.68 -4.36
C VAL A 63 5.43 11.88 -4.26
N LYS A 64 6.47 11.89 -5.11
CA LYS A 64 7.43 12.98 -5.13
C LYS A 64 6.73 14.31 -5.46
N ASP A 65 7.16 15.38 -4.80
CA ASP A 65 6.66 16.75 -4.98
C ASP A 65 5.18 16.96 -4.62
N ARG A 66 4.56 16.00 -3.91
CA ARG A 66 3.21 16.12 -3.31
C ARG A 66 3.31 16.09 -1.79
N GLN A 67 2.45 16.87 -1.12
CA GLN A 67 2.41 16.94 0.34
C GLN A 67 1.08 16.37 0.87
N ILE A 68 1.16 15.56 1.92
CA ILE A 68 -0.04 14.98 2.56
C ILE A 68 -0.97 16.10 3.07
N LEU A 69 -0.40 17.23 3.49
CA LEU A 69 -1.17 18.38 3.96
C LEU A 69 -2.07 18.99 2.89
N ASP A 70 -1.68 18.94 1.61
CA ASP A 70 -2.48 19.50 0.52
C ASP A 70 -3.87 18.82 0.45
N GLY A 71 -3.92 17.50 0.60
CA GLY A 71 -5.18 16.76 0.62
C GLY A 71 -6.08 17.13 1.81
N ILE A 72 -5.48 17.41 2.98
CA ILE A 72 -6.21 17.83 4.19
C ILE A 72 -6.76 19.25 4.01
N LEU A 73 -5.97 20.15 3.43
CA LEU A 73 -6.38 21.53 3.17
C LEU A 73 -7.55 21.58 2.18
N ILE A 74 -7.46 20.85 1.07
CA ILE A 74 -8.54 20.72 0.08
C ILE A 74 -9.82 20.20 0.75
N ALA A 75 -9.74 19.17 1.57
CA ALA A 75 -10.91 18.64 2.28
C ALA A 75 -11.54 19.67 3.22
N ASN A 76 -10.71 20.46 3.94
CA ASN A 76 -11.20 21.53 4.81
C ASN A 76 -11.87 22.67 4.01
N GLU A 77 -11.27 23.09 2.90
CA GLU A 77 -11.84 24.14 2.03
C GLU A 77 -13.18 23.71 1.45
N VAL A 78 -13.31 22.45 1.00
CA VAL A 78 -14.59 21.90 0.50
C VAL A 78 -15.66 21.90 1.59
N VAL A 79 -15.32 21.53 2.82
CA VAL A 79 -16.26 21.55 3.96
C VAL A 79 -16.68 22.98 4.30
N ASP A 80 -15.74 23.90 4.31
CA ASP A 80 -16.02 25.31 4.63
C ASP A 80 -16.86 25.98 3.52
N GLU A 81 -16.62 25.67 2.26
CA GLU A 81 -17.43 26.14 1.13
C GLU A 81 -18.85 25.59 1.22
N ALA A 82 -19.03 24.30 1.45
CA ALA A 82 -20.35 23.70 1.60
C ALA A 82 -21.16 24.33 2.76
N ARG A 83 -20.51 24.66 3.87
CA ARG A 83 -21.14 25.37 5.00
C ARG A 83 -21.58 26.78 4.61
N LYS A 84 -20.71 27.53 3.91
CA LYS A 84 -21.00 28.92 3.49
C LYS A 84 -22.13 28.98 2.44
N SER A 85 -22.10 28.06 1.49
CA SER A 85 -23.10 27.96 0.41
C SER A 85 -24.38 27.23 0.83
N LYS A 86 -24.43 26.65 2.04
CA LYS A 86 -25.53 25.82 2.55
C LYS A 86 -25.85 24.63 1.62
N LYS A 87 -24.85 24.09 0.91
CA LYS A 87 -24.96 22.89 0.10
C LYS A 87 -24.83 21.65 0.96
N GLU A 88 -25.55 20.59 0.62
CA GLU A 88 -25.39 19.29 1.24
C GLU A 88 -24.07 18.67 0.80
N LEU A 89 -23.30 18.15 1.76
CA LEU A 89 -22.02 17.47 1.53
C LEU A 89 -21.98 16.18 2.32
N MET A 90 -21.65 15.10 1.65
CA MET A 90 -21.28 13.83 2.29
C MET A 90 -19.79 13.60 2.14
N LEU A 91 -19.08 13.55 3.27
CA LEU A 91 -17.64 13.23 3.32
C LEU A 91 -17.47 11.76 3.73
N PHE A 92 -16.94 10.93 2.82
CA PHE A 92 -16.66 9.53 3.06
C PHE A 92 -15.17 9.34 3.35
N LYS A 93 -14.82 9.05 4.61
CA LYS A 93 -13.46 8.77 5.06
C LYS A 93 -13.26 7.27 5.18
N VAL A 94 -12.30 6.74 4.41
CA VAL A 94 -11.89 5.33 4.49
C VAL A 94 -10.59 5.21 5.26
N ASP A 95 -10.58 4.35 6.28
CA ASP A 95 -9.37 3.91 6.97
C ASP A 95 -9.22 2.41 6.76
N TYR A 96 -8.09 1.99 6.19
CA TYR A 96 -7.82 0.58 5.93
C TYR A 96 -7.24 -0.08 7.17
N GLU A 97 -8.05 -0.86 7.90
CA GLU A 97 -7.53 -1.71 8.95
C GLU A 97 -6.54 -2.73 8.34
N LYS A 98 -5.34 -2.80 8.92
CA LYS A 98 -4.27 -3.71 8.44
C LYS A 98 -3.97 -3.55 6.94
N ALA A 99 -3.88 -2.30 6.48
CA ALA A 99 -3.73 -1.92 5.08
C ALA A 99 -2.72 -2.78 4.28
N TYR A 100 -1.52 -2.99 4.82
CA TYR A 100 -0.52 -3.84 4.16
C TYR A 100 -0.87 -5.32 4.20
N ASP A 101 -1.36 -5.83 5.32
CA ASP A 101 -1.62 -7.26 5.53
C ASP A 101 -2.82 -7.75 4.70
N SER A 102 -3.72 -6.83 4.28
CA SER A 102 -4.96 -7.14 3.56
C SER A 102 -4.81 -7.19 2.04
N VAL A 103 -3.70 -6.68 1.47
CA VAL A 103 -3.53 -6.63 0.01
C VAL A 103 -3.51 -8.03 -0.59
N ASP A 104 -4.45 -8.29 -1.48
CA ASP A 104 -4.49 -9.50 -2.30
C ASP A 104 -3.52 -9.36 -3.49
N TRP A 105 -2.74 -10.40 -3.76
CA TRP A 105 -1.68 -10.34 -4.78
C TRP A 105 -2.21 -10.48 -6.20
N ASP A 106 -3.30 -11.22 -6.40
CA ASP A 106 -3.91 -11.36 -7.72
C ASP A 106 -4.67 -10.06 -8.07
N TYR A 107 -5.32 -9.43 -7.08
CA TYR A 107 -5.87 -8.08 -7.25
C TYR A 107 -4.79 -7.05 -7.60
N LEU A 108 -3.66 -7.06 -6.91
CA LEU A 108 -2.54 -6.16 -7.21
C LEU A 108 -2.02 -6.37 -8.65
N ASP A 109 -1.89 -7.63 -9.08
CA ASP A 109 -1.48 -7.97 -10.44
C ASP A 109 -2.50 -7.49 -11.49
N ASP A 110 -3.81 -7.65 -11.24
CA ASP A 110 -4.88 -7.16 -12.14
C ASP A 110 -4.84 -5.62 -12.24
N VAL A 111 -4.74 -4.92 -11.12
CA VAL A 111 -4.62 -3.45 -11.10
C VAL A 111 -3.40 -2.99 -11.91
N MET A 112 -2.23 -3.59 -11.69
CA MET A 112 -1.04 -3.28 -12.47
C MET A 112 -1.22 -3.58 -13.96
N GLY A 113 -1.95 -4.64 -14.31
CA GLY A 113 -2.30 -4.98 -15.69
C GLY A 113 -3.15 -3.90 -16.34
N ARG A 114 -4.19 -3.43 -15.66
CA ARG A 114 -5.07 -2.34 -16.11
C ARG A 114 -4.34 -1.00 -16.23
N MET A 115 -3.34 -0.75 -15.39
CA MET A 115 -2.44 0.40 -15.47
C MET A 115 -1.35 0.26 -16.55
N SER A 116 -1.44 -0.76 -17.42
CA SER A 116 -0.50 -1.02 -18.52
C SER A 116 0.94 -1.31 -18.11
N PHE A 117 1.17 -1.82 -16.90
CA PHE A 117 2.50 -2.28 -16.53
C PHE A 117 2.94 -3.46 -17.40
N PRO A 118 4.19 -3.46 -17.93
CA PRO A 118 4.68 -4.54 -18.76
C PRO A 118 4.61 -5.90 -18.05
N THR A 119 4.26 -6.96 -18.80
CA THR A 119 4.12 -8.33 -18.24
C THR A 119 5.38 -8.80 -17.51
N MET A 120 6.58 -8.43 -18.02
CA MET A 120 7.83 -8.79 -17.36
C MET A 120 7.99 -8.11 -16.00
N TRP A 121 7.58 -6.84 -15.89
CA TRP A 121 7.59 -6.10 -14.64
C TRP A 121 6.65 -6.74 -13.61
N ARG A 122 5.42 -7.03 -14.02
CA ARG A 122 4.42 -7.71 -13.17
C ARG A 122 4.93 -9.06 -12.65
N LYS A 123 5.60 -9.84 -13.50
CA LYS A 123 6.25 -11.09 -13.10
C LYS A 123 7.32 -10.87 -12.02
N TRP A 124 8.12 -9.82 -12.12
CA TRP A 124 9.11 -9.51 -11.08
C TRP A 124 8.46 -9.13 -9.75
N ILE A 125 7.41 -8.32 -9.78
CA ILE A 125 6.66 -7.96 -8.57
C ILE A 125 6.01 -9.21 -7.95
N LYS A 126 5.33 -10.03 -8.77
CA LYS A 126 4.73 -11.29 -8.32
C LYS A 126 5.77 -12.21 -7.67
N GLU A 127 6.94 -12.32 -8.24
CA GLU A 127 8.05 -13.09 -7.65
C GLU A 127 8.47 -12.53 -6.29
N CYS A 128 8.53 -11.20 -6.13
CA CYS A 128 8.89 -10.56 -4.86
C CYS A 128 7.87 -10.79 -3.74
N VAL A 129 6.58 -10.89 -4.06
CA VAL A 129 5.52 -11.03 -3.04
C VAL A 129 5.14 -12.49 -2.81
N CYS A 130 4.96 -13.30 -3.88
CA CYS A 130 4.43 -14.66 -3.77
C CYS A 130 5.45 -15.71 -3.31
N THR A 131 6.76 -15.45 -3.43
CA THR A 131 7.80 -16.39 -2.97
C THR A 131 8.31 -16.07 -1.58
N ALA A 132 7.72 -15.09 -0.91
CA ALA A 132 8.16 -14.64 0.41
C ALA A 132 7.82 -15.67 1.49
N THR A 133 8.81 -15.93 2.35
CA THR A 133 8.66 -16.75 3.54
C THR A 133 9.08 -15.97 4.78
N ALA A 134 8.54 -16.34 5.94
CA ALA A 134 8.81 -15.64 7.18
C ALA A 134 8.96 -16.58 8.38
N SER A 135 9.68 -16.11 9.40
CA SER A 135 9.66 -16.63 10.77
C SER A 135 9.44 -15.47 11.74
N VAL A 136 8.59 -15.66 12.73
CA VAL A 136 8.34 -14.63 13.77
C VAL A 136 9.39 -14.75 14.86
N LEU A 137 9.96 -13.65 15.29
CA LEU A 137 10.88 -13.61 16.43
C LEU A 137 10.07 -13.50 17.74
N VAL A 138 10.11 -14.56 18.54
CA VAL A 138 9.51 -14.62 19.87
C VAL A 138 10.63 -14.72 20.90
N ASN A 139 10.77 -13.74 21.76
CA ASN A 139 11.85 -13.66 22.75
C ASN A 139 13.25 -13.87 22.14
N GLY A 140 13.48 -13.32 20.93
CA GLY A 140 14.75 -13.45 20.22
C GLY A 140 14.97 -14.77 19.47
N SER A 141 14.06 -15.73 19.59
CA SER A 141 14.13 -17.02 18.89
C SER A 141 13.14 -17.06 17.71
N PRO A 142 13.57 -17.53 16.53
CA PRO A 142 12.67 -17.66 15.38
C PRO A 142 11.71 -18.85 15.54
N THR A 143 10.47 -18.68 15.10
CA THR A 143 9.53 -19.78 14.91
C THR A 143 9.90 -20.59 13.66
N ASN A 144 9.19 -21.71 13.42
CA ASN A 144 9.29 -22.41 12.14
C ASN A 144 8.96 -21.46 10.99
N GLU A 145 9.67 -21.63 9.87
CA GLU A 145 9.44 -20.87 8.64
C GLU A 145 8.08 -21.24 8.02
N PHE A 146 7.35 -20.22 7.54
CA PHE A 146 6.09 -20.40 6.84
C PHE A 146 6.01 -19.49 5.61
N PRO A 147 5.30 -19.91 4.55
CA PRO A 147 5.08 -19.06 3.38
C PRO A 147 4.06 -17.96 3.70
N LEU A 148 4.30 -16.75 3.21
CA LEU A 148 3.29 -15.70 3.19
C LEU A 148 2.26 -16.06 2.10
N LYS A 149 0.99 -15.73 2.35
CA LYS A 149 -0.12 -16.05 1.44
C LYS A 149 -0.82 -14.82 0.86
N ARG A 150 -0.61 -13.66 1.46
CA ARG A 150 -1.18 -12.36 1.06
C ARG A 150 -0.44 -11.23 1.78
N GLY A 151 -0.76 -10.02 1.43
CA GLY A 151 -0.26 -8.83 2.10
C GLY A 151 1.12 -8.38 1.63
N LEU A 152 1.51 -7.21 2.13
CA LEU A 152 2.79 -6.55 1.87
C LEU A 152 3.58 -6.45 3.16
N ARG A 153 4.88 -6.60 3.10
CA ARG A 153 5.75 -6.58 4.29
C ARG A 153 5.98 -5.17 4.79
N GLN A 154 5.67 -4.90 6.05
CA GLN A 154 6.05 -3.64 6.70
C GLN A 154 7.57 -3.61 6.92
N GLY A 155 8.26 -2.63 6.32
CA GLY A 155 9.73 -2.53 6.33
C GLY A 155 10.40 -2.93 5.01
N ASP A 156 9.67 -3.50 4.06
CA ASP A 156 10.15 -3.74 2.70
C ASP A 156 10.10 -2.41 1.89
N PRO A 157 11.22 -2.00 1.25
CA PRO A 157 11.25 -0.77 0.46
C PRO A 157 10.24 -0.69 -0.68
N LEU A 158 9.78 -1.84 -1.18
CA LEU A 158 8.84 -1.93 -2.29
C LEU A 158 7.38 -1.77 -1.83
N SER A 159 7.05 -2.19 -0.61
CA SER A 159 5.68 -2.26 -0.09
C SER A 159 4.90 -0.94 -0.13
N PRO A 160 5.46 0.24 0.21
CA PRO A 160 4.72 1.49 0.10
C PRO A 160 4.20 1.79 -1.31
N PHE A 161 5.01 1.53 -2.34
CA PHE A 161 4.64 1.75 -3.73
C PHE A 161 3.59 0.75 -4.21
N LEU A 162 3.71 -0.52 -3.82
CA LEU A 162 2.71 -1.54 -4.16
C LEU A 162 1.36 -1.26 -3.48
N PHE A 163 1.39 -0.75 -2.26
CA PHE A 163 0.17 -0.32 -1.58
C PHE A 163 -0.50 0.86 -2.29
N LEU A 164 0.26 1.85 -2.75
CA LEU A 164 -0.28 2.95 -3.55
C LEU A 164 -0.98 2.46 -4.82
N LEU A 165 -0.35 1.52 -5.55
CA LEU A 165 -0.96 0.92 -6.75
C LEU A 165 -2.27 0.18 -6.40
N ALA A 166 -2.29 -0.59 -5.31
CA ALA A 166 -3.50 -1.27 -4.86
C ALA A 166 -4.61 -0.28 -4.46
N ALA A 167 -4.26 0.80 -3.74
CA ALA A 167 -5.21 1.83 -3.33
C ALA A 167 -5.78 2.63 -4.51
N GLU A 168 -4.99 2.85 -5.57
CA GLU A 168 -5.44 3.54 -6.78
C GLU A 168 -6.59 2.81 -7.48
N GLY A 169 -6.69 1.49 -7.34
CA GLY A 169 -7.82 0.72 -7.86
C GLY A 169 -9.17 1.19 -7.32
N LEU A 170 -9.25 1.62 -6.05
CA LEU A 170 -10.46 2.23 -5.49
C LEU A 170 -10.79 3.57 -6.17
N ASN A 171 -9.78 4.40 -6.42
CA ASN A 171 -9.98 5.68 -7.10
C ASN A 171 -10.47 5.49 -8.55
N VAL A 172 -9.94 4.50 -9.28
CA VAL A 172 -10.42 4.14 -10.62
C VAL A 172 -11.87 3.68 -10.57
N LEU A 173 -12.26 2.88 -9.57
CA LEU A 173 -13.64 2.45 -9.38
C LEU A 173 -14.57 3.66 -9.11
N MET A 174 -14.17 4.57 -8.23
CA MET A 174 -14.95 5.78 -7.94
C MET A 174 -15.13 6.66 -9.17
N LYS A 175 -14.08 6.84 -9.99
CA LYS A 175 -14.18 7.57 -11.27
C LYS A 175 -15.18 6.90 -12.23
N ALA A 176 -15.11 5.59 -12.38
CA ALA A 176 -16.05 4.85 -13.22
C ALA A 176 -17.50 4.99 -12.71
N MET A 177 -17.73 5.05 -11.39
CA MET A 177 -19.07 5.31 -10.83
C MET A 177 -19.58 6.71 -11.18
N VAL A 178 -18.72 7.74 -11.17
CA VAL A 178 -19.06 9.09 -11.58
C VAL A 178 -19.38 9.14 -13.08
N GLU A 179 -18.55 8.53 -13.93
CA GLU A 179 -18.75 8.48 -15.38
C GLU A 179 -20.04 7.77 -15.79
N ASN A 180 -20.48 6.78 -15.01
CA ASN A 180 -21.73 6.05 -15.23
C ASN A 180 -22.94 6.68 -14.50
N ASN A 181 -22.81 7.90 -13.96
CA ASN A 181 -23.85 8.62 -13.22
C ASN A 181 -24.42 7.86 -12.00
N LEU A 182 -23.64 6.93 -11.42
CA LEU A 182 -23.99 6.21 -10.20
C LEU A 182 -23.64 7.03 -8.94
N PHE A 183 -22.78 8.01 -9.09
CA PHE A 183 -22.34 8.91 -8.04
C PHE A 183 -22.02 10.29 -8.62
N THR A 184 -22.43 11.34 -7.91
CA THR A 184 -22.11 12.74 -8.30
C THR A 184 -21.14 13.30 -7.27
N GLY A 185 -19.94 13.69 -7.75
CA GLY A 185 -18.98 14.38 -6.90
C GLY A 185 -19.45 15.76 -6.50
N TYR A 186 -18.96 16.27 -5.37
CA TYR A 186 -19.19 17.66 -4.97
C TYR A 186 -18.48 18.60 -5.95
N SER A 187 -19.21 19.61 -6.43
CA SER A 187 -18.66 20.67 -7.29
C SER A 187 -18.67 22.00 -6.56
N VAL A 188 -17.51 22.64 -6.52
CA VAL A 188 -17.31 23.99 -5.98
C VAL A 188 -17.86 25.03 -6.93
#